data_d8d0e26d5fb24701cd3a33ba1a8895b2
#
_entry.id   d8d0e26d5fb24701cd3a33ba1a8895b2
#
_cell.length_a   1.000
_cell.length_b   1.000
_cell.length_c   1.000
_cell.angle_alpha   90.00
_cell.angle_beta   90.00
_cell.angle_gamma   90.00
#
_symmetry.space_group_name_H-M   'P 1'
#
loop_
_entity.id
_entity.type
_entity.pdbx_description
1 polymer ?
#
loop_
_entity_poly.entity_id
_entity_poly.type
_entity_poly.pdbx_seq_one_letter_code
_entity_poly.pdbx_strand_id
1 'polypeptide(L)'
;MATTADIKIGMCIELDGKTFQIVDFQHVKPGKGPAFVRTKLKNLENGRVLENTFSAGAKIEPVRVERRPYQFTYEDDLGAHFMHTETFEEINIDKNLIDNYDLMADGQIVEVMFHTEKEAVLSAELPPIVDMEVIYTEPGIKGDTASTNSLKPATVNSATAKDGATIRVPLFINTGDKIRVDTRTREYYE
;
A
#
# COMPACT_ATOMS: atom_id res chain seq x y z
N MET A 1 -16.41 -12.01 20.43
CA MET A 1 -16.45 -10.54 20.38
C MET A 1 -15.03 -10.02 20.65
N ALA A 2 -14.54 -9.14 19.80
CA ALA A 2 -13.24 -8.51 20.02
C ALA A 2 -13.37 -7.24 20.86
N THR A 3 -12.30 -6.91 21.56
CA THR A 3 -12.18 -5.70 22.37
C THR A 3 -10.91 -4.94 21.97
N THR A 4 -10.70 -3.77 22.54
CA THR A 4 -9.47 -3.01 22.29
C THR A 4 -8.18 -3.74 22.69
N ALA A 5 -8.26 -4.78 23.51
CA ALA A 5 -7.12 -5.65 23.85
C ALA A 5 -6.66 -6.53 22.67
N ASP A 6 -7.54 -6.78 21.72
CA ASP A 6 -7.28 -7.65 20.55
C ASP A 6 -6.77 -6.86 19.34
N ILE A 7 -6.66 -5.54 19.44
CA ILE A 7 -6.22 -4.64 18.37
C ILE A 7 -4.81 -5.02 17.89
N LYS A 8 -4.67 -5.15 16.57
CA LYS A 8 -3.39 -5.38 15.87
C LYS A 8 -3.31 -4.50 14.62
N ILE A 9 -2.09 -4.13 14.25
CA ILE A 9 -1.85 -3.46 12.96
C ILE A 9 -2.26 -4.38 11.82
N GLY A 10 -2.98 -3.82 10.84
CA GLY A 10 -3.53 -4.56 9.70
C GLY A 10 -4.92 -5.16 9.94
N MET A 11 -5.41 -5.17 11.19
CA MET A 11 -6.76 -5.63 11.51
C MET A 11 -7.80 -4.72 10.88
N CYS A 12 -8.83 -5.31 10.26
CA CYS A 12 -9.96 -4.56 9.73
C CYS A 12 -11.13 -4.60 10.72
N ILE A 13 -11.78 -3.46 10.88
CA ILE A 13 -12.92 -3.27 11.78
C ILE A 13 -14.03 -2.50 11.08
N GLU A 14 -15.27 -2.72 11.50
CA GLU A 14 -16.40 -1.88 11.14
C GLU A 14 -16.61 -0.79 12.19
N LEU A 15 -16.75 0.43 11.73
CA LEU A 15 -17.06 1.60 12.57
C LEU A 15 -18.03 2.51 11.81
N ASP A 16 -19.19 2.79 12.41
CA ASP A 16 -20.25 3.63 11.80
C ASP A 16 -20.65 3.16 10.39
N GLY A 17 -20.73 1.85 10.18
CA GLY A 17 -21.11 1.23 8.92
C GLY A 17 -20.05 1.27 7.81
N LYS A 18 -18.83 1.69 8.14
CA LYS A 18 -17.68 1.75 7.23
C LYS A 18 -16.58 0.82 7.68
N THR A 19 -15.82 0.32 6.71
CA THR A 19 -14.69 -0.57 6.98
C THR A 19 -13.39 0.22 7.07
N PHE A 20 -12.67 0.02 8.16
CA PHE A 20 -11.37 0.64 8.43
C PHE A 20 -10.30 -0.43 8.68
N GLN A 21 -9.09 -0.14 8.23
CA GLN A 21 -7.90 -0.89 8.61
C GLN A 21 -7.13 -0.13 9.69
N ILE A 22 -6.73 -0.81 10.75
CA ILE A 22 -5.89 -0.24 11.80
C ILE A 22 -4.45 -0.19 11.27
N VAL A 23 -3.94 1.02 11.05
CA VAL A 23 -2.58 1.25 10.54
C VAL A 23 -1.58 1.55 11.66
N ASP A 24 -2.07 2.05 12.79
CA ASP A 24 -1.27 2.30 13.98
C ASP A 24 -2.16 2.36 15.23
N PHE A 25 -1.61 2.02 16.39
CA PHE A 25 -2.32 2.15 17.66
C PHE A 25 -1.39 2.31 18.85
N GLN A 26 -1.88 2.94 19.90
CA GLN A 26 -1.17 3.14 21.16
C GLN A 26 -2.10 2.96 22.35
N HIS A 27 -1.75 2.05 23.26
CA HIS A 27 -2.39 1.95 24.57
C HIS A 27 -1.85 3.02 25.51
N VAL A 28 -2.74 3.84 26.05
CA VAL A 28 -2.40 4.93 26.97
C VAL A 28 -3.05 4.68 28.32
N LYS A 29 -2.24 4.66 29.37
CA LYS A 29 -2.68 4.60 30.77
C LYS A 29 -2.26 5.90 31.44
N PRO A 30 -3.14 6.94 31.48
CA PRO A 30 -2.80 8.18 32.14
C PRO A 30 -2.67 7.98 33.64
N GLY A 31 -1.84 8.77 34.31
CA GLY A 31 -1.69 8.74 35.76
C GLY A 31 -2.96 9.11 36.52
N LYS A 32 -3.85 9.87 35.88
CA LYS A 32 -5.20 10.21 36.33
C LYS A 32 -6.17 10.04 35.17
N GLY A 33 -7.25 9.29 35.36
CA GLY A 33 -8.28 9.05 34.37
C GLY A 33 -8.29 7.63 33.81
N PRO A 34 -9.32 7.28 33.02
CA PRO A 34 -9.47 5.96 32.44
C PRO A 34 -8.43 5.71 31.33
N ALA A 35 -7.97 4.46 31.21
CA ALA A 35 -7.12 4.05 30.10
C ALA A 35 -7.89 4.09 28.77
N PHE A 36 -7.19 4.39 27.71
CA PHE A 36 -7.73 4.44 26.35
C PHE A 36 -6.74 3.92 25.31
N VAL A 37 -7.24 3.64 24.11
CA VAL A 37 -6.43 3.22 22.96
C VAL A 37 -6.63 4.25 21.86
N ARG A 38 -5.56 4.93 21.51
CA ARG A 38 -5.52 5.84 20.34
C ARG A 38 -5.19 5.00 19.12
N THR A 39 -5.98 5.14 18.07
CA THR A 39 -5.80 4.39 16.82
C THR A 39 -5.74 5.33 15.62
N LYS A 40 -4.94 4.94 14.63
CA LYS A 40 -5.02 5.49 13.28
C LYS A 40 -5.73 4.49 12.39
N LEU A 41 -6.83 4.93 11.79
CA LEU A 41 -7.71 4.11 10.99
C LEU A 41 -7.70 4.59 9.55
N LYS A 42 -7.34 3.70 8.62
CA LYS A 42 -7.45 3.93 7.18
C LYS A 42 -8.81 3.47 6.70
N ASN A 43 -9.61 4.39 6.18
CA ASN A 43 -10.88 4.06 5.56
C ASN A 43 -10.61 3.32 4.24
N LEU A 44 -11.15 2.11 4.09
CA LEU A 44 -10.92 1.27 2.91
C LEU A 44 -11.83 1.63 1.74
N GLU A 45 -12.79 2.52 1.91
CA GLU A 45 -13.64 3.01 0.83
C GLU A 45 -13.01 4.20 0.09
N ASN A 46 -12.24 5.04 0.79
CA ASN A 46 -11.70 6.29 0.23
C ASN A 46 -10.20 6.53 0.51
N GLY A 47 -9.54 5.59 1.18
CA GLY A 47 -8.11 5.66 1.50
C GLY A 47 -7.70 6.69 2.56
N ARG A 48 -8.63 7.46 3.12
CA ARG A 48 -8.32 8.49 4.11
C ARG A 48 -7.97 7.89 5.46
N VAL A 49 -6.98 8.47 6.12
CA VAL A 49 -6.58 8.11 7.47
C VAL A 49 -7.17 9.10 8.46
N LEU A 50 -7.79 8.58 9.51
CA LEU A 50 -8.31 9.36 10.62
C LEU A 50 -7.80 8.80 11.96
N GLU A 51 -7.77 9.63 12.97
CA GLU A 51 -7.50 9.20 14.34
C GLU A 51 -8.81 8.95 15.07
N ASN A 52 -8.88 7.84 15.80
CA ASN A 52 -10.00 7.51 16.66
C ASN A 52 -9.50 6.97 18.00
N THR A 53 -10.16 7.36 19.08
CA THR A 53 -9.83 6.93 20.44
C THR A 53 -10.92 6.05 21.00
N PHE A 54 -10.57 4.84 21.40
CA PHE A 54 -11.46 3.90 22.07
C PHE A 54 -11.16 3.88 23.57
N SER A 55 -12.18 3.79 24.39
CA SER A 55 -11.99 3.47 25.82
C SER A 55 -11.38 2.07 25.96
N ALA A 56 -10.49 1.87 26.92
CA ALA A 56 -9.93 0.55 27.19
C ALA A 56 -11.04 -0.46 27.51
N GLY A 57 -11.01 -1.61 26.85
CA GLY A 57 -12.04 -2.65 26.98
C GLY A 57 -13.30 -2.41 26.14
N ALA A 58 -13.35 -1.33 25.33
CA ALA A 58 -14.46 -1.12 24.40
C ALA A 58 -14.57 -2.27 23.38
N LYS A 59 -15.79 -2.61 23.02
CA LYS A 59 -16.06 -3.62 21.98
C LYS A 59 -15.73 -3.04 20.62
N ILE A 60 -15.11 -3.86 19.79
CA ILE A 60 -14.86 -3.57 18.39
C ILE A 60 -15.45 -4.67 17.53
N GLU A 61 -15.85 -4.35 16.30
CA GLU A 61 -16.40 -5.30 15.34
C GLU A 61 -15.33 -5.64 14.29
N PRO A 62 -14.63 -6.77 14.43
CA PRO A 62 -13.66 -7.18 13.42
C PRO A 62 -14.37 -7.58 12.13
N VAL A 63 -13.79 -7.17 11.01
CA VAL A 63 -14.23 -7.54 9.67
C VAL A 63 -13.34 -8.67 9.16
N ARG A 64 -13.96 -9.74 8.71
CA ARG A 64 -13.23 -10.83 8.05
C ARG A 64 -12.87 -10.41 6.63
N VAL A 65 -11.59 -10.44 6.33
CA VAL A 65 -11.03 -10.12 5.02
C VAL A 65 -10.32 -11.32 4.42
N GLU A 66 -10.38 -11.43 3.10
CA GLU A 66 -9.69 -12.43 2.32
C GLU A 66 -8.80 -11.74 1.28
N ARG A 67 -7.60 -12.26 1.06
CA ARG A 67 -6.67 -11.79 0.03
C ARG A 67 -6.71 -12.74 -1.15
N ARG A 68 -6.92 -12.20 -2.34
CA ARG A 68 -6.99 -12.97 -3.59
C ARG A 68 -6.02 -12.38 -4.62
N PRO A 69 -5.29 -13.22 -5.38
CA PRO A 69 -4.34 -12.75 -6.38
C PRO A 69 -5.06 -12.33 -7.66
N TYR A 70 -4.78 -11.10 -8.10
CA TYR A 70 -5.27 -10.54 -9.36
C TYR A 70 -4.11 -9.98 -10.17
N GLN A 71 -4.24 -10.02 -11.48
CA GLN A 71 -3.28 -9.45 -12.41
C GLN A 71 -3.81 -8.16 -13.01
N PHE A 72 -2.99 -7.11 -12.98
CA PHE A 72 -3.31 -5.84 -13.65
C PHE A 72 -3.38 -6.05 -15.16
N THR A 73 -4.43 -5.55 -15.78
CA THR A 73 -4.65 -5.64 -17.23
C THR A 73 -4.53 -4.30 -17.92
N TYR A 74 -5.33 -3.32 -17.55
CA TYR A 74 -5.30 -1.96 -18.10
C TYR A 74 -5.98 -0.96 -17.15
N GLU A 75 -5.87 0.31 -17.46
CA GLU A 75 -6.62 1.36 -16.79
C GLU A 75 -7.48 2.16 -17.78
N ASP A 76 -8.58 2.69 -17.28
CA ASP A 76 -9.45 3.62 -17.97
C ASP A 76 -10.04 4.66 -17.02
N ASP A 77 -11.03 5.42 -17.48
CA ASP A 77 -11.68 6.44 -16.67
C ASP A 77 -12.46 5.90 -15.46
N LEU A 78 -12.78 4.61 -15.48
CA LEU A 78 -13.48 3.92 -14.40
C LEU A 78 -12.54 3.41 -13.30
N GLY A 79 -11.24 3.34 -13.58
CA GLY A 79 -10.22 2.88 -12.64
C GLY A 79 -9.26 1.86 -13.23
N ALA A 80 -8.66 1.06 -12.37
CA ALA A 80 -7.75 0.00 -12.73
C ALA A 80 -8.48 -1.34 -12.88
N HIS A 81 -8.27 -2.03 -13.98
CA HIS A 81 -8.86 -3.32 -14.27
C HIS A 81 -7.89 -4.45 -13.96
N PHE A 82 -8.40 -5.45 -13.29
CA PHE A 82 -7.66 -6.62 -12.85
C PHE A 82 -8.41 -7.90 -13.19
N MET A 83 -7.68 -8.96 -13.44
CA MET A 83 -8.21 -10.29 -13.71
C MET A 83 -7.70 -11.29 -12.68
N HIS A 84 -8.59 -12.07 -12.10
CA HIS A 84 -8.23 -13.14 -11.16
C HIS A 84 -7.31 -14.17 -11.85
N THR A 85 -6.23 -14.54 -11.20
CA THR A 85 -5.20 -15.39 -11.83
C THR A 85 -5.65 -16.81 -12.12
N GLU A 86 -6.68 -17.30 -11.44
CA GLU A 86 -7.21 -18.67 -11.59
C GLU A 86 -8.59 -18.72 -12.25
N THR A 87 -9.52 -17.85 -11.82
CA THR A 87 -10.91 -17.87 -12.31
C THR A 87 -11.13 -17.00 -13.54
N PHE A 88 -10.16 -16.09 -13.85
CA PHE A 88 -10.22 -15.12 -14.95
C PHE A 88 -11.40 -14.12 -14.84
N GLU A 89 -11.97 -13.98 -13.67
CA GLU A 89 -12.97 -12.95 -13.41
C GLU A 89 -12.32 -11.57 -13.39
N GLU A 90 -12.95 -10.64 -14.08
CA GLU A 90 -12.49 -9.24 -14.12
C GLU A 90 -13.15 -8.41 -13.03
N ILE A 91 -12.36 -7.55 -12.40
CA ILE A 91 -12.82 -6.54 -11.45
C ILE A 91 -12.22 -5.18 -11.78
N ASN A 92 -12.91 -4.14 -11.36
CA ASN A 92 -12.46 -2.77 -11.46
C ASN A 92 -12.24 -2.21 -10.05
N ILE A 93 -11.10 -1.58 -9.83
CA ILE A 93 -10.72 -1.01 -8.53
C ILE A 93 -10.39 0.47 -8.70
N ASP A 94 -10.95 1.31 -7.83
CA ASP A 94 -10.61 2.73 -7.78
C ASP A 94 -9.10 2.90 -7.45
N LYS A 95 -8.42 3.73 -8.22
CA LYS A 95 -6.99 4.03 -8.05
C LYS A 95 -6.63 4.49 -6.64
N ASN A 96 -7.54 5.17 -5.95
CA ASN A 96 -7.34 5.64 -4.57
C ASN A 96 -7.26 4.51 -3.54
N LEU A 97 -7.72 3.32 -3.89
CA LEU A 97 -7.64 2.13 -3.04
C LEU A 97 -6.35 1.33 -3.22
N ILE A 98 -5.47 1.79 -4.10
CA ILE A 98 -4.19 1.12 -4.42
C ILE A 98 -3.04 2.04 -4.01
N ASP A 99 -2.32 1.65 -2.97
CA ASP A 99 -1.13 2.38 -2.53
C ASP A 99 0.01 2.21 -3.55
N ASN A 100 0.74 3.30 -3.81
CA ASN A 100 1.85 3.32 -4.78
C ASN A 100 1.44 2.83 -6.18
N TYR A 101 0.25 3.23 -6.60
CA TYR A 101 -0.33 2.86 -7.89
C TYR A 101 0.60 3.15 -9.09
N ASP A 102 1.39 4.23 -9.02
CA ASP A 102 2.37 4.62 -10.03
C ASP A 102 3.57 3.65 -10.16
N LEU A 103 3.76 2.73 -9.22
CA LEU A 103 4.76 1.66 -9.29
C LEU A 103 4.22 0.36 -9.93
N MET A 104 3.03 0.39 -10.52
CA MET A 104 2.44 -0.74 -11.21
C MET A 104 3.23 -1.07 -12.49
N ALA A 105 3.66 -2.32 -12.62
CA ALA A 105 4.24 -2.84 -13.87
C ALA A 105 3.15 -3.49 -14.75
N ASP A 106 3.42 -3.63 -16.05
CA ASP A 106 2.54 -4.36 -16.95
C ASP A 106 2.38 -5.81 -16.49
N GLY A 107 1.14 -6.27 -16.40
CA GLY A 107 0.84 -7.62 -15.95
C GLY A 107 1.17 -7.91 -14.48
N GLN A 108 1.34 -6.87 -13.67
CA GLN A 108 1.67 -6.99 -12.25
C GLN A 108 0.60 -7.78 -11.49
N ILE A 109 1.04 -8.78 -10.73
CA ILE A 109 0.17 -9.50 -9.80
C ILE A 109 0.10 -8.72 -8.49
N VAL A 110 -1.10 -8.46 -8.02
CA VAL A 110 -1.40 -7.75 -6.77
C VAL A 110 -2.25 -8.62 -5.87
N GLU A 111 -2.23 -8.35 -4.59
CA GLU A 111 -3.17 -8.93 -3.64
C GLU A 111 -4.36 -8.00 -3.44
N VAL A 112 -5.54 -8.44 -3.81
CA VAL A 112 -6.79 -7.71 -3.61
C VAL A 112 -7.46 -8.19 -2.34
N MET A 113 -7.76 -7.24 -1.46
CA MET A 113 -8.40 -7.50 -0.18
C MET A 113 -9.93 -7.38 -0.34
N PHE A 114 -10.64 -8.45 0.01
CA PHE A 114 -12.10 -8.53 -0.03
C PHE A 114 -12.71 -8.58 1.36
N HIS A 115 -13.84 -7.91 1.51
CA HIS A 115 -14.73 -8.11 2.64
C HIS A 115 -15.53 -9.40 2.37
N THR A 116 -15.29 -10.46 3.15
CA THR A 116 -15.86 -11.78 2.85
C THR A 116 -17.37 -11.84 2.91
N GLU A 117 -18.00 -11.14 3.85
CA GLU A 117 -19.47 -11.15 4.01
C GLU A 117 -20.19 -10.32 2.94
N LYS A 118 -19.59 -9.20 2.52
CA LYS A 118 -20.16 -8.30 1.52
C LYS A 118 -19.69 -8.62 0.10
N GLU A 119 -18.72 -9.53 -0.06
CA GLU A 119 -18.03 -9.83 -1.33
C GLU A 119 -17.57 -8.54 -2.07
N ALA A 120 -17.14 -7.55 -1.31
CA ALA A 120 -16.75 -6.25 -1.81
C ALA A 120 -15.23 -6.06 -1.75
N VAL A 121 -14.66 -5.43 -2.78
CA VAL A 121 -13.25 -5.03 -2.81
C VAL A 121 -13.02 -3.92 -1.80
N LEU A 122 -12.01 -4.08 -0.95
CA LEU A 122 -11.59 -3.08 0.03
C LEU A 122 -10.36 -2.31 -0.43
N SER A 123 -9.35 -3.01 -0.94
CA SER A 123 -8.11 -2.40 -1.43
C SER A 123 -7.32 -3.40 -2.28
N ALA A 124 -6.28 -2.91 -2.95
CA ALA A 124 -5.29 -3.74 -3.60
C ALA A 124 -3.89 -3.31 -3.15
N GLU A 125 -3.02 -4.28 -2.92
CA GLU A 125 -1.65 -4.06 -2.48
C GLU A 125 -0.67 -4.63 -3.51
N LEU A 126 0.30 -3.81 -3.90
CA LEU A 126 1.44 -4.25 -4.69
C LEU A 126 2.31 -5.20 -3.86
N PRO A 127 3.02 -6.15 -4.49
CA PRO A 127 4.06 -6.91 -3.81
C PRO A 127 5.07 -5.95 -3.15
N PRO A 128 5.69 -6.34 -2.01
CA PRO A 128 6.69 -5.50 -1.37
C PRO A 128 7.87 -5.16 -2.28
N ILE A 129 8.24 -6.07 -3.16
CA ILE A 129 9.34 -5.91 -4.12
C ILE A 129 8.80 -6.13 -5.53
N VAL A 130 9.12 -5.22 -6.44
CA VAL A 130 8.78 -5.28 -7.86
C VAL A 130 10.00 -5.06 -8.74
N ASP A 131 10.03 -5.73 -9.89
CA ASP A 131 11.08 -5.53 -10.89
C ASP A 131 10.71 -4.36 -11.81
N MET A 132 11.60 -3.40 -11.96
CA MET A 132 11.38 -2.20 -12.78
C MET A 132 12.62 -1.84 -13.57
N GLU A 133 12.43 -1.19 -14.73
CA GLU A 133 13.50 -0.66 -15.56
C GLU A 133 13.63 0.84 -15.36
N VAL A 134 14.87 1.31 -15.16
CA VAL A 134 15.18 2.73 -15.09
C VAL A 134 15.17 3.32 -16.49
N ILE A 135 14.21 4.20 -16.77
CA ILE A 135 14.07 4.88 -18.06
C ILE A 135 14.87 6.18 -18.11
N TYR A 136 15.10 6.82 -16.98
CA TYR A 136 15.94 8.00 -16.85
C TYR A 136 16.54 8.14 -15.46
N THR A 137 17.82 8.50 -15.39
CA THR A 137 18.48 8.99 -14.17
C THR A 137 19.69 9.82 -14.58
N GLU A 138 20.05 10.79 -13.77
CA GLU A 138 21.28 11.56 -13.98
C GLU A 138 22.50 10.67 -13.72
N PRO A 139 23.58 10.81 -14.54
CA PRO A 139 24.82 10.10 -14.26
C PRO A 139 25.40 10.55 -12.92
N GLY A 140 25.93 9.60 -12.13
CA GLY A 140 26.66 9.90 -10.91
C GLY A 140 27.92 10.70 -11.22
N ILE A 141 28.14 11.85 -10.60
CA ILE A 141 29.33 12.67 -10.79
C ILE A 141 30.50 12.01 -10.08
N LYS A 142 31.59 11.74 -10.81
CA LYS A 142 32.86 11.35 -10.20
C LYS A 142 33.38 12.51 -9.37
N GLY A 143 33.46 12.34 -8.06
CA GLY A 143 33.99 13.36 -7.14
C GLY A 143 33.04 13.78 -6.05
N ASP A 144 31.75 13.47 -6.11
CA ASP A 144 30.94 13.48 -4.92
C ASP A 144 31.52 12.46 -3.95
N THR A 145 32.01 12.91 -2.82
CA THR A 145 32.33 12.06 -1.68
C THR A 145 31.04 11.42 -1.22
N ALA A 146 30.65 10.39 -1.98
CA ALA A 146 29.49 9.61 -1.70
C ALA A 146 29.71 8.94 -0.35
N SER A 147 29.06 9.46 0.67
CA SER A 147 28.74 8.60 1.79
C SER A 147 28.04 7.37 1.16
N THR A 148 28.33 6.18 1.66
CA THR A 148 27.76 4.90 1.19
C THR A 148 26.23 4.88 1.09
N ASN A 149 25.55 5.94 1.53
CA ASN A 149 24.10 6.11 1.57
C ASN A 149 23.57 7.25 0.67
N SER A 150 24.39 7.79 -0.24
CA SER A 150 23.90 8.82 -1.16
C SER A 150 22.97 8.23 -2.19
N LEU A 151 21.76 8.77 -2.27
CA LEU A 151 20.72 8.38 -3.22
C LEU A 151 20.45 9.52 -4.20
N LYS A 152 20.13 9.18 -5.44
CA LYS A 152 19.68 10.10 -6.48
C LYS A 152 18.27 9.73 -6.96
N PRO A 153 17.50 10.68 -7.51
CA PRO A 153 16.23 10.36 -8.12
C PRO A 153 16.42 9.58 -9.43
N ALA A 154 15.56 8.63 -9.69
CA ALA A 154 15.46 7.91 -10.94
C ALA A 154 14.00 7.76 -11.35
N THR A 155 13.74 7.79 -12.64
CA THR A 155 12.43 7.51 -13.22
C THR A 155 12.44 6.08 -13.73
N VAL A 156 11.46 5.30 -13.29
CA VAL A 156 11.27 3.90 -13.69
C VAL A 156 10.04 3.75 -14.57
N ASN A 157 10.05 2.74 -15.42
CA ASN A 157 8.92 2.42 -16.28
C ASN A 157 7.70 2.02 -15.45
N SER A 158 6.53 2.49 -15.84
CA SER A 158 5.28 2.21 -15.14
C SER A 158 4.15 1.97 -16.14
N ALA A 159 3.28 1.02 -15.85
CA ALA A 159 2.08 0.75 -16.64
C ALA A 159 0.98 1.80 -16.44
N THR A 160 1.04 2.55 -15.34
CA THR A 160 -0.02 3.46 -14.89
C THR A 160 0.39 4.93 -14.86
N ALA A 161 1.68 5.22 -15.01
CA ALA A 161 2.20 6.58 -15.10
C ALA A 161 2.92 6.76 -16.45
N LYS A 162 2.36 7.56 -17.35
CA LYS A 162 2.88 7.79 -18.71
C LYS A 162 4.33 8.27 -18.72
N ASP A 163 4.72 9.11 -17.78
CA ASP A 163 6.05 9.67 -17.64
C ASP A 163 6.95 8.85 -16.70
N GLY A 164 6.48 7.67 -16.30
CA GLY A 164 7.14 6.81 -15.32
C GLY A 164 6.91 7.25 -13.87
N ALA A 165 7.44 6.46 -12.96
CA ALA A 165 7.39 6.74 -11.52
C ALA A 165 8.76 7.14 -10.99
N THR A 166 8.79 8.04 -10.02
CA THR A 166 10.04 8.49 -9.39
C THR A 166 10.35 7.68 -8.15
N ILE A 167 11.57 7.16 -8.08
CA ILE A 167 12.10 6.42 -6.94
C ILE A 167 13.48 6.94 -6.56
N ARG A 168 14.03 6.45 -5.46
CA ARG A 168 15.40 6.72 -5.02
C ARG A 168 16.31 5.54 -5.27
N VAL A 169 17.46 5.80 -5.90
CA VAL A 169 18.44 4.77 -6.26
C VAL A 169 19.85 5.19 -5.84
N PRO A 170 20.77 4.23 -5.61
CA PRO A 170 22.18 4.52 -5.42
C PRO A 170 22.80 5.23 -6.63
N LEU A 171 23.92 5.93 -6.40
CA LEU A 171 24.60 6.71 -7.45
C LEU A 171 25.12 5.87 -8.62
N PHE A 172 25.36 4.58 -8.41
CA PHE A 172 25.89 3.67 -9.45
C PHE A 172 24.85 3.19 -10.46
N ILE A 173 23.56 3.43 -10.20
CA ILE A 173 22.49 3.03 -11.11
C ILE A 173 22.47 3.95 -12.32
N ASN A 174 22.32 3.37 -13.52
CA ASN A 174 22.28 4.05 -14.80
C ASN A 174 20.94 3.85 -15.52
N THR A 175 20.64 4.73 -16.45
CA THR A 175 19.50 4.58 -17.35
C THR A 175 19.61 3.25 -18.11
N GLY A 176 18.52 2.49 -18.16
CA GLY A 176 18.44 1.16 -18.78
C GLY A 176 18.68 0.00 -17.82
N ASP A 177 19.10 0.27 -16.58
CA ASP A 177 19.28 -0.78 -15.58
C ASP A 177 17.94 -1.37 -15.14
N LYS A 178 17.92 -2.70 -15.00
CA LYS A 178 16.80 -3.42 -14.39
C LYS A 178 17.10 -3.60 -12.91
N ILE A 179 16.19 -3.14 -12.08
CA ILE A 179 16.36 -3.09 -10.64
C ILE A 179 15.15 -3.63 -9.92
N ARG A 180 15.34 -4.03 -8.68
CA ARG A 180 14.25 -4.31 -7.75
C ARG A 180 13.98 -3.10 -6.88
N VAL A 181 12.72 -2.79 -6.72
CA VAL A 181 12.24 -1.62 -5.97
C VAL A 181 11.37 -2.07 -4.82
N ASP A 182 11.64 -1.57 -3.62
CA ASP A 182 10.72 -1.71 -2.50
C ASP A 182 9.55 -0.72 -2.68
N THR A 183 8.35 -1.25 -2.87
CA THR A 183 7.16 -0.44 -3.13
C THR A 183 6.70 0.39 -1.94
N ARG A 184 7.07 0.00 -0.72
CA ARG A 184 6.68 0.70 0.51
C ARG A 184 7.55 1.92 0.78
N THR A 185 8.87 1.79 0.59
CA THR A 185 9.85 2.86 0.79
C THR A 185 10.11 3.68 -0.48
N ARG A 186 9.76 3.13 -1.66
CA ARG A 186 10.04 3.70 -2.99
C ARG A 186 11.55 3.86 -3.24
N GLU A 187 12.31 2.90 -2.79
CA GLU A 187 13.76 2.89 -2.90
C GLU A 187 14.26 1.63 -3.58
N TYR A 188 15.48 1.74 -4.11
CA TYR A 188 16.21 0.60 -4.66
C TYR A 188 16.38 -0.49 -3.59
N TYR A 189 16.12 -1.74 -4.00
CA TYR A 189 16.33 -2.92 -3.14
C TYR A 189 17.57 -3.72 -3.60
N GLU A 190 17.64 -4.06 -4.89
CA GLU A 190 18.76 -4.76 -5.55
C GLU A 190 18.93 -4.33 -7.01
#